data_61a1643b68545a709f38de44305ea726
#
_entry.id   61a1643b68545a709f38de44305ea726
#
_cell.length_a   1.000
_cell.length_b   1.000
_cell.length_c   1.000
_cell.angle_alpha   90.00
_cell.angle_beta   90.00
_cell.angle_gamma   90.00
#
_symmetry.space_group_name_H-M   'P 1'
#
loop_
_entity.id
_entity.type
_entity.pdbx_description
1 polymer ?
#
loop_
_entity_poly.entity_id
_entity_poly.type
_entity_poly.pdbx_seq_one_letter_code
_entity_poly.pdbx_strand_id
1 'polypeptide(L)'
;MNQYPLVYLDHVTKNYGHEVALMDVSLNIQPGRIIGLLGPNGSGKTTIIKLINGLLQPSLGNIFIHGQLPSPASKKVVSYLPDTTYLNENMKINDAIRYFQDFYTDFNVQRAYQLLNDLHLHPNQKLNTLSKGNKEKVQLILVMSREADLYVLDEPIGGVDPAARDYILRTIIQNRRPNSSVLISTHLIADIEQVLDEAIFINQGRILLHENTTVLRNQHGKSIDEIFRDQFRVY
;
A
#
# COMPACT_ATOMS: atom_id res chain seq x y z
N MET A 1 5.44 24.84 12.73
CA MET A 1 6.49 24.08 11.99
C MET A 1 5.84 23.68 10.69
N ASN A 2 6.35 24.16 9.55
CA ASN A 2 5.90 23.67 8.23
C ASN A 2 6.38 22.23 8.11
N GLN A 3 5.54 21.28 8.46
CA GLN A 3 5.84 19.87 8.29
C GLN A 3 5.56 19.56 6.82
N TYR A 4 6.63 19.25 6.06
CA TYR A 4 6.46 18.74 4.69
C TYR A 4 5.56 17.50 4.72
N PRO A 5 4.70 17.32 3.70
CA PRO A 5 3.93 16.09 3.60
C PRO A 5 4.87 14.88 3.51
N LEU A 6 4.37 13.73 3.98
CA LEU A 6 5.11 12.47 3.89
C LEU A 6 5.37 12.09 2.42
N VAL A 7 4.34 12.27 1.57
CA VAL A 7 4.46 12.11 0.11
C VAL A 7 3.79 13.30 -0.56
N TYR A 8 4.46 13.87 -1.55
CA TYR A 8 3.89 14.90 -2.39
C TYR A 8 4.17 14.59 -3.88
N LEU A 9 3.11 14.46 -4.66
CA LEU A 9 3.15 14.41 -6.11
C LEU A 9 2.79 15.80 -6.63
N ASP A 10 3.67 16.37 -7.45
CA ASP A 10 3.55 17.71 -8.00
C ASP A 10 3.38 17.63 -9.52
N HIS A 11 2.13 17.76 -9.98
CA HIS A 11 1.76 17.74 -11.41
C HIS A 11 2.34 16.55 -12.17
N VAL A 12 2.25 15.35 -11.59
CA VAL A 12 2.86 14.13 -12.12
C VAL A 12 2.08 13.58 -13.31
N THR A 13 2.78 13.42 -14.43
CA THR A 13 2.30 12.69 -15.61
C THR A 13 3.20 11.48 -15.85
N LYS A 14 2.61 10.33 -16.21
CA LYS A 14 3.34 9.12 -16.58
C LYS A 14 2.81 8.51 -17.85
N ASN A 15 3.70 8.38 -18.82
CA ASN A 15 3.42 7.74 -20.11
C ASN A 15 4.18 6.41 -20.24
N TYR A 16 3.57 5.43 -20.86
CA TYR A 16 4.18 4.19 -21.33
C TYR A 16 4.09 4.18 -22.87
N GLY A 17 5.13 4.69 -23.53
CA GLY A 17 5.05 4.94 -24.98
C GLY A 17 3.96 5.96 -25.29
N HIS A 18 2.93 5.53 -26.03
CA HIS A 18 1.79 6.38 -26.40
C HIS A 18 0.64 6.35 -25.39
N GLU A 19 0.67 5.43 -24.42
CA GLU A 19 -0.38 5.30 -23.42
C GLU A 19 -0.10 6.20 -22.22
N VAL A 20 -1.08 7.05 -21.86
CA VAL A 20 -1.00 7.93 -20.68
C VAL A 20 -1.60 7.21 -19.49
N ALA A 21 -0.75 6.74 -18.57
CA ALA A 21 -1.16 6.05 -17.36
C ALA A 21 -1.54 6.99 -16.21
N LEU A 22 -0.90 8.16 -16.12
CA LEU A 22 -1.25 9.24 -15.19
C LEU A 22 -1.20 10.58 -15.91
N MET A 23 -2.15 11.45 -15.61
CA MET A 23 -2.31 12.74 -16.27
C MET A 23 -2.48 13.84 -15.21
N ASP A 24 -1.43 14.64 -15.02
CA ASP A 24 -1.43 15.84 -14.16
C ASP A 24 -1.90 15.54 -12.73
N VAL A 25 -1.32 14.51 -12.10
CA VAL A 25 -1.69 14.06 -10.75
C VAL A 25 -0.96 14.90 -9.72
N SER A 26 -1.73 15.62 -8.89
CA SER A 26 -1.25 16.27 -7.68
C SER A 26 -1.86 15.59 -6.46
N LEU A 27 -1.02 15.17 -5.52
CA LEU A 27 -1.43 14.38 -4.35
C LEU A 27 -0.54 14.72 -3.16
N ASN A 28 -1.17 14.84 -1.99
CA ASN A 28 -0.48 15.18 -0.74
C ASN A 28 -0.89 14.17 0.34
N ILE A 29 0.03 13.33 0.80
CA ILE A 29 -0.18 12.36 1.88
C ILE A 29 0.45 12.89 3.16
N GLN A 30 -0.38 13.09 4.18
CA GLN A 30 0.07 13.51 5.51
C GLN A 30 0.49 12.32 6.37
N PRO A 31 1.40 12.51 7.36
CA PRO A 31 1.75 11.46 8.32
C PRO A 31 0.57 11.01 9.19
N GLY A 32 0.59 9.75 9.63
CA GLY A 32 -0.32 9.20 10.63
C GLY A 32 -1.69 8.77 10.11
N ARG A 33 -1.88 8.64 8.79
CA ARG A 33 -3.16 8.33 8.14
C ARG A 33 -3.18 6.96 7.49
N ILE A 34 -4.35 6.33 7.48
CA ILE A 34 -4.67 5.16 6.67
C ILE A 34 -5.48 5.66 5.47
N ILE A 35 -4.91 5.55 4.28
CA ILE A 35 -5.41 6.14 3.06
C ILE A 35 -5.77 5.03 2.06
N GLY A 36 -7.00 5.06 1.54
CA GLY A 36 -7.43 4.19 0.44
C GLY A 36 -7.17 4.84 -0.91
N LEU A 37 -6.37 4.21 -1.77
CA LEU A 37 -6.22 4.57 -3.18
C LEU A 37 -7.18 3.69 -4.00
N LEU A 38 -8.35 4.23 -4.31
CA LEU A 38 -9.53 3.50 -4.77
C LEU A 38 -9.80 3.82 -6.23
N GLY A 39 -10.01 2.80 -7.04
CA GLY A 39 -10.28 2.98 -8.47
C GLY A 39 -10.42 1.64 -9.18
N PRO A 40 -11.04 1.60 -10.37
CA PRO A 40 -11.15 0.40 -11.17
C PRO A 40 -9.78 -0.10 -11.63
N ASN A 41 -9.74 -1.33 -12.16
CA ASN A 41 -8.51 -1.86 -12.74
C ASN A 41 -8.08 -0.98 -13.94
N GLY A 42 -6.77 -0.75 -14.07
CA GLY A 42 -6.22 0.14 -15.09
C GLY A 42 -6.36 1.64 -14.82
N SER A 43 -6.90 2.07 -13.67
CA SER A 43 -7.07 3.49 -13.35
C SER A 43 -5.77 4.25 -13.04
N GLY A 44 -4.64 3.56 -12.82
CA GLY A 44 -3.33 4.16 -12.52
C GLY A 44 -2.83 3.94 -11.09
N LYS A 45 -3.54 3.19 -10.23
CA LYS A 45 -3.16 2.92 -8.82
C LYS A 45 -1.73 2.37 -8.70
N THR A 46 -1.46 1.25 -9.36
CA THR A 46 -0.12 0.61 -9.34
C THR A 46 0.96 1.52 -9.93
N THR A 47 0.62 2.39 -10.88
CA THR A 47 1.56 3.39 -11.41
C THR A 47 1.95 4.42 -10.34
N ILE A 48 0.98 4.99 -9.61
CA ILE A 48 1.25 5.89 -8.47
C ILE A 48 2.13 5.16 -7.44
N ILE A 49 1.77 3.95 -7.06
CA ILE A 49 2.52 3.14 -6.10
C ILE A 49 3.97 2.93 -6.55
N LYS A 50 4.20 2.54 -7.80
CA LYS A 50 5.55 2.32 -8.32
C LYS A 50 6.37 3.62 -8.37
N LEU A 51 5.75 4.74 -8.65
CA LEU A 51 6.37 6.06 -8.63
C LEU A 51 6.79 6.46 -7.21
N ILE A 52 5.92 6.31 -6.21
CA ILE A 52 6.23 6.55 -4.79
C ILE A 52 7.41 5.69 -4.32
N ASN A 53 7.47 4.43 -4.75
CA ASN A 53 8.56 3.51 -4.42
C ASN A 53 9.85 3.75 -5.23
N GLY A 54 9.88 4.72 -6.15
CA GLY A 54 11.03 4.98 -7.01
C GLY A 54 11.36 3.82 -7.96
N LEU A 55 10.37 2.97 -8.27
CA LEU A 55 10.47 1.89 -9.26
C LEU A 55 10.20 2.40 -10.67
N LEU A 56 9.58 3.57 -10.78
CA LEU A 56 9.35 4.31 -12.01
C LEU A 56 9.76 5.76 -11.80
N GLN A 57 10.07 6.44 -12.91
CA GLN A 57 10.25 7.88 -12.95
C GLN A 57 9.04 8.53 -13.62
N PRO A 58 8.57 9.71 -13.18
CA PRO A 58 7.53 10.45 -13.88
C PRO A 58 8.02 10.88 -15.25
N SER A 59 7.09 11.04 -16.22
CA SER A 59 7.39 11.64 -17.51
C SER A 59 7.41 13.17 -17.43
N LEU A 60 6.57 13.75 -16.57
CA LEU A 60 6.53 15.17 -16.20
C LEU A 60 6.19 15.29 -14.71
N GLY A 61 6.55 16.43 -14.11
CA GLY A 61 6.30 16.71 -12.70
C GLY A 61 7.33 16.04 -11.77
N ASN A 62 7.11 16.17 -10.48
CA ASN A 62 8.03 15.68 -9.46
C ASN A 62 7.31 14.89 -8.37
N ILE A 63 8.06 14.04 -7.68
CA ILE A 63 7.60 13.30 -6.50
C ILE A 63 8.57 13.59 -5.38
N PHE A 64 8.02 13.85 -4.20
CA PHE A 64 8.82 14.10 -3.00
C PHE A 64 8.38 13.15 -1.88
N ILE A 65 9.34 12.55 -1.20
CA ILE A 65 9.17 11.76 0.01
C ILE A 65 9.91 12.51 1.12
N HIS A 66 9.21 12.94 2.17
CA HIS A 66 9.77 13.85 3.20
C HIS A 66 10.46 15.08 2.59
N GLY A 67 9.88 15.65 1.53
CA GLY A 67 10.41 16.83 0.84
C GLY A 67 11.65 16.57 -0.02
N GLN A 68 12.06 15.32 -0.22
CA GLN A 68 13.20 14.93 -1.06
C GLN A 68 12.75 14.07 -2.24
N LEU A 69 13.44 14.15 -3.37
CA LEU A 69 13.22 13.27 -4.51
C LEU A 69 13.46 11.80 -4.11
N PRO A 70 12.74 10.84 -4.73
CA PRO A 70 12.95 9.41 -4.49
C PRO A 70 14.41 9.02 -4.67
N SER A 71 14.96 8.34 -3.67
CA SER A 71 16.38 8.01 -3.58
C SER A 71 16.57 6.73 -2.76
N PRO A 72 17.77 6.17 -2.65
CA PRO A 72 18.04 5.09 -1.70
C PRO A 72 17.65 5.45 -0.26
N ALA A 73 17.72 6.73 0.13
CA ALA A 73 17.30 7.19 1.45
C ALA A 73 15.78 7.11 1.65
N SER A 74 14.97 7.47 0.64
CA SER A 74 13.51 7.35 0.71
C SER A 74 13.03 5.89 0.79
N LYS A 75 13.80 4.94 0.24
CA LYS A 75 13.50 3.50 0.36
C LYS A 75 13.65 2.96 1.79
N LYS A 76 14.40 3.66 2.64
CA LYS A 76 14.52 3.30 4.06
C LYS A 76 13.24 3.60 4.84
N VAL A 77 12.50 4.62 4.43
CA VAL A 77 11.28 5.07 5.14
C VAL A 77 9.99 4.53 4.53
N VAL A 78 10.06 3.84 3.38
CA VAL A 78 8.91 3.23 2.71
C VAL A 78 9.01 1.71 2.78
N SER A 79 7.95 1.06 3.27
CA SER A 79 7.79 -0.40 3.21
C SER A 79 6.72 -0.74 2.18
N TYR A 80 7.06 -1.60 1.20
CA TYR A 80 6.22 -1.87 0.04
C TYR A 80 5.83 -3.33 -0.07
N LEU A 81 4.52 -3.57 -0.20
CA LEU A 81 3.93 -4.86 -0.56
C LEU A 81 3.37 -4.75 -1.98
N PRO A 82 3.98 -5.39 -2.99
CA PRO A 82 3.40 -5.47 -4.34
C PRO A 82 2.25 -6.48 -4.40
N ASP A 83 1.41 -6.35 -5.43
CA ASP A 83 0.29 -7.25 -5.74
C ASP A 83 0.74 -8.67 -6.14
N THR A 84 2.00 -8.82 -6.53
CA THR A 84 2.59 -10.09 -6.97
C THR A 84 3.67 -10.58 -6.02
N THR A 85 3.81 -11.91 -5.92
CA THR A 85 4.87 -12.53 -5.12
C THR A 85 6.23 -12.28 -5.74
N TYR A 86 7.16 -11.70 -4.97
CA TYR A 86 8.53 -11.37 -5.38
C TYR A 86 9.58 -12.25 -4.70
N LEU A 87 9.18 -13.05 -3.72
CA LEU A 87 10.10 -13.93 -2.99
C LEU A 87 10.46 -15.16 -3.83
N ASN A 88 11.73 -15.57 -3.75
CA ASN A 88 12.17 -16.82 -4.38
C ASN A 88 11.48 -18.01 -3.69
N GLU A 89 10.69 -18.76 -4.45
CA GLU A 89 9.89 -19.86 -3.92
C GLU A 89 10.71 -21.01 -3.29
N ASN A 90 11.99 -21.15 -3.64
CA ASN A 90 12.87 -22.16 -3.07
C ASN A 90 13.43 -21.78 -1.68
N MET A 91 13.27 -20.53 -1.26
CA MET A 91 13.68 -20.07 0.06
C MET A 91 12.78 -20.65 1.16
N LYS A 92 13.34 -20.84 2.34
CA LYS A 92 12.57 -21.01 3.57
C LYS A 92 12.08 -19.65 4.07
N ILE A 93 11.02 -19.64 4.86
CA ILE A 93 10.52 -18.41 5.50
C ILE A 93 11.64 -17.73 6.32
N ASN A 94 12.42 -18.53 7.04
CA ASN A 94 13.55 -18.04 7.84
C ASN A 94 14.63 -17.36 7.00
N ASP A 95 14.87 -17.85 5.78
CA ASP A 95 15.85 -17.22 4.86
C ASP A 95 15.33 -15.87 4.36
N ALA A 96 14.02 -15.76 4.11
CA ALA A 96 13.39 -14.50 3.75
C ALA A 96 13.46 -13.48 4.91
N ILE A 97 13.24 -13.90 6.15
CA ILE A 97 13.39 -13.04 7.35
C ILE A 97 14.83 -12.54 7.47
N ARG A 98 15.84 -13.42 7.34
CA ARG A 98 17.25 -13.02 7.37
C ARG A 98 17.59 -12.04 6.26
N TYR A 99 17.11 -12.30 5.05
CA TYR A 99 17.30 -11.39 3.91
C TYR A 99 16.77 -9.99 4.21
N PHE A 100 15.57 -9.87 4.81
CA PHE A 100 15.03 -8.57 5.21
C PHE A 100 15.82 -7.92 6.34
N GLN A 101 16.27 -8.70 7.32
CA GLN A 101 17.14 -8.22 8.41
C GLN A 101 18.47 -7.65 7.90
N ASP A 102 19.08 -8.29 6.90
CA ASP A 102 20.35 -7.85 6.32
C ASP A 102 20.18 -6.57 5.48
N PHE A 103 19.03 -6.42 4.80
CA PHE A 103 18.77 -5.28 3.93
C PHE A 103 18.21 -4.05 4.65
N TYR A 104 17.38 -4.27 5.69
CA TYR A 104 16.64 -3.21 6.34
C TYR A 104 17.03 -3.10 7.82
N THR A 105 17.74 -2.05 8.16
CA THR A 105 18.18 -1.78 9.54
C THR A 105 17.01 -1.54 10.52
N ASP A 106 15.84 -1.22 9.99
CA ASP A 106 14.57 -0.99 10.69
C ASP A 106 13.69 -2.25 10.77
N PHE A 107 14.20 -3.43 10.39
CA PHE A 107 13.43 -4.66 10.41
C PHE A 107 13.38 -5.28 11.81
N ASN A 108 12.16 -5.47 12.32
CA ASN A 108 11.90 -6.07 13.63
C ASN A 108 11.73 -7.59 13.51
N VAL A 109 12.81 -8.31 13.74
CA VAL A 109 12.87 -9.79 13.65
C VAL A 109 11.91 -10.44 14.64
N GLN A 110 11.78 -9.91 15.85
CA GLN A 110 10.90 -10.46 16.88
C GLN A 110 9.44 -10.38 16.45
N ARG A 111 9.02 -9.24 15.88
CA ARG A 111 7.68 -9.06 15.31
C ARG A 111 7.42 -10.06 14.19
N ALA A 112 8.39 -10.28 13.29
CA ALA A 112 8.24 -11.25 12.21
C ALA A 112 7.96 -12.66 12.73
N TYR A 113 8.72 -13.13 13.72
CA TYR A 113 8.49 -14.45 14.30
C TYR A 113 7.19 -14.53 15.11
N GLN A 114 6.79 -13.47 15.81
CA GLN A 114 5.51 -13.42 16.51
C GLN A 114 4.34 -13.57 15.50
N LEU A 115 4.34 -12.81 14.43
CA LEU A 115 3.30 -12.88 13.39
C LEU A 115 3.27 -14.26 12.68
N LEU A 116 4.43 -14.89 12.47
CA LEU A 116 4.48 -16.27 11.97
C LEU A 116 3.81 -17.26 12.92
N ASN A 117 4.11 -17.13 14.21
CA ASN A 117 3.52 -17.99 15.24
C ASN A 117 1.99 -17.83 15.29
N ASP A 118 1.48 -16.62 15.21
CA ASP A 118 0.05 -16.31 15.19
C ASP A 118 -0.68 -16.97 14.00
N LEU A 119 0.05 -17.18 12.90
CA LEU A 119 -0.43 -17.88 11.70
C LEU A 119 -0.15 -19.39 11.70
N HIS A 120 0.47 -19.93 12.74
CA HIS A 120 0.93 -21.32 12.81
C HIS A 120 1.84 -21.71 11.63
N LEU A 121 2.64 -20.77 11.12
CA LEU A 121 3.62 -20.99 10.06
C LEU A 121 4.99 -21.31 10.65
N HIS A 122 5.57 -22.45 10.23
CA HIS A 122 6.87 -22.85 10.73
C HIS A 122 8.01 -22.19 9.93
N PRO A 123 9.00 -21.52 10.58
CA PRO A 123 10.06 -20.78 9.88
C PRO A 123 10.89 -21.60 8.88
N ASN A 124 11.00 -22.91 9.08
CA ASN A 124 11.75 -23.81 8.20
C ASN A 124 10.95 -24.32 6.99
N GLN A 125 9.67 -23.95 6.85
CA GLN A 125 8.88 -24.28 5.66
C GLN A 125 9.43 -23.55 4.44
N LYS A 126 9.47 -24.25 3.29
CA LYS A 126 9.80 -23.64 2.01
C LYS A 126 8.59 -22.89 1.44
N LEU A 127 8.82 -21.75 0.82
CA LEU A 127 7.75 -20.93 0.25
C LEU A 127 6.95 -21.68 -0.83
N ASN A 128 7.59 -22.54 -1.64
CA ASN A 128 6.90 -23.34 -2.66
C ASN A 128 5.95 -24.40 -2.08
N THR A 129 6.07 -24.77 -0.80
CA THR A 129 5.16 -25.71 -0.13
C THR A 129 3.93 -25.04 0.48
N LEU A 130 3.90 -23.70 0.49
CA LEU A 130 2.79 -22.92 1.02
C LEU A 130 1.68 -22.73 -0.03
N SER A 131 0.43 -22.63 0.44
CA SER A 131 -0.67 -22.14 -0.39
C SER A 131 -0.41 -20.69 -0.83
N LYS A 132 -1.07 -20.24 -1.91
CA LYS A 132 -0.97 -18.85 -2.37
C LYS A 132 -1.25 -17.87 -1.24
N GLY A 133 -2.35 -18.04 -0.49
CA GLY A 133 -2.71 -17.16 0.61
C GLY A 133 -1.67 -17.14 1.75
N ASN A 134 -1.01 -18.26 2.05
CA ASN A 134 0.05 -18.29 3.05
C ASN A 134 1.32 -17.59 2.54
N LYS A 135 1.65 -17.67 1.25
CA LYS A 135 2.75 -16.88 0.66
C LYS A 135 2.49 -15.38 0.79
N GLU A 136 1.27 -14.94 0.49
CA GLU A 136 0.83 -13.53 0.63
C GLU A 136 0.93 -13.06 2.09
N LYS A 137 0.48 -13.89 3.05
CA LYS A 137 0.64 -13.60 4.48
C LYS A 137 2.10 -13.49 4.91
N VAL A 138 2.99 -14.36 4.42
CA VAL A 138 4.44 -14.25 4.70
C VAL A 138 5.00 -12.94 4.18
N GLN A 139 4.64 -12.53 2.96
CA GLN A 139 5.08 -11.24 2.41
C GLN A 139 4.56 -10.06 3.23
N LEU A 140 3.29 -10.10 3.65
CA LEU A 140 2.73 -9.09 4.54
C LEU A 140 3.48 -9.01 5.87
N ILE A 141 3.80 -10.16 6.49
CA ILE A 141 4.60 -10.21 7.72
C ILE A 141 5.94 -9.50 7.54
N LEU A 142 6.65 -9.79 6.46
CA LEU A 142 7.94 -9.16 6.17
C LEU A 142 7.82 -7.64 6.03
N VAL A 143 6.82 -7.17 5.31
CA VAL A 143 6.56 -5.74 5.10
C VAL A 143 6.14 -5.05 6.40
N MET A 144 5.23 -5.65 7.19
CA MET A 144 4.73 -5.07 8.44
C MET A 144 5.72 -5.20 9.61
N SER A 145 6.77 -6.01 9.45
CA SER A 145 7.85 -6.10 10.44
C SER A 145 8.93 -5.02 10.28
N ARG A 146 8.81 -4.13 9.30
CA ARG A 146 9.62 -2.92 9.18
C ARG A 146 9.06 -1.79 10.06
N GLU A 147 9.94 -0.90 10.54
CA GLU A 147 9.57 0.33 11.28
C GLU A 147 9.52 1.53 10.31
N ALA A 148 8.76 1.40 9.23
CA ALA A 148 8.66 2.40 8.17
C ALA A 148 7.77 3.59 8.56
N ASP A 149 7.97 4.74 7.92
CA ASP A 149 7.10 5.91 8.05
C ASP A 149 5.88 5.81 7.12
N LEU A 150 6.03 5.09 5.99
CA LEU A 150 4.99 4.82 5.02
C LEU A 150 4.96 3.33 4.65
N TYR A 151 3.81 2.71 4.81
CA TYR A 151 3.53 1.39 4.24
C TYR A 151 2.69 1.58 2.98
N VAL A 152 3.16 1.06 1.85
CA VAL A 152 2.46 1.08 0.56
C VAL A 152 2.06 -0.34 0.20
N LEU A 153 0.77 -0.62 0.19
CA LEU A 153 0.23 -1.96 0.04
C LEU A 153 -0.64 -2.02 -1.22
N ASP A 154 -0.16 -2.76 -2.23
CA ASP A 154 -0.86 -2.91 -3.52
C ASP A 154 -1.74 -4.16 -3.50
N GLU A 155 -3.07 -3.97 -3.47
CA GLU A 155 -4.10 -5.02 -3.41
C GLU A 155 -3.86 -6.08 -2.29
N PRO A 156 -3.60 -5.68 -1.03
CA PRO A 156 -3.16 -6.61 0.04
C PRO A 156 -4.21 -7.67 0.40
N ILE A 157 -5.48 -7.46 0.05
CA ILE A 157 -6.60 -8.37 0.28
C ILE A 157 -7.17 -8.95 -1.01
N GLY A 158 -6.54 -8.66 -2.16
CA GLY A 158 -6.95 -9.14 -3.47
C GLY A 158 -6.74 -10.64 -3.59
N GLY A 159 -7.78 -11.39 -4.02
CA GLY A 159 -7.68 -12.84 -4.20
C GLY A 159 -7.60 -13.67 -2.92
N VAL A 160 -7.75 -13.04 -1.75
CA VAL A 160 -7.77 -13.69 -0.44
C VAL A 160 -9.21 -14.02 -0.04
N ASP A 161 -9.41 -15.16 0.64
CA ASP A 161 -10.73 -15.53 1.15
C ASP A 161 -11.22 -14.52 2.22
N PRO A 162 -12.54 -14.31 2.35
CA PRO A 162 -13.11 -13.31 3.25
C PRO A 162 -12.66 -13.43 4.71
N ALA A 163 -12.49 -14.64 5.23
CA ALA A 163 -12.09 -14.86 6.63
C ALA A 163 -10.62 -14.42 6.87
N ALA A 164 -9.77 -14.57 5.85
CA ALA A 164 -8.37 -14.15 5.94
C ALA A 164 -8.19 -12.64 5.74
N ARG A 165 -9.14 -11.93 5.09
CA ARG A 165 -9.09 -10.47 4.92
C ARG A 165 -9.07 -9.73 6.26
N ASP A 166 -9.94 -10.13 7.19
CA ASP A 166 -9.97 -9.54 8.54
C ASP A 166 -8.63 -9.67 9.26
N TYR A 167 -7.98 -10.83 9.13
CA TYR A 167 -6.66 -11.04 9.71
C TYR A 167 -5.62 -10.10 9.09
N ILE A 168 -5.61 -9.97 7.76
CA ILE A 168 -4.69 -9.08 7.04
C ILE A 168 -4.88 -7.63 7.49
N LEU A 169 -6.13 -7.15 7.53
CA LEU A 169 -6.43 -5.78 7.95
C LEU A 169 -6.02 -5.52 9.41
N ARG A 170 -6.33 -6.45 10.32
CA ARG A 170 -5.86 -6.34 11.72
C ARG A 170 -4.33 -6.31 11.80
N THR A 171 -3.65 -7.17 11.04
CA THR A 171 -2.18 -7.20 11.00
C THR A 171 -1.62 -5.85 10.54
N ILE A 172 -2.18 -5.24 9.49
CA ILE A 172 -1.77 -3.93 8.99
C ILE A 172 -1.97 -2.85 10.07
N ILE A 173 -3.16 -2.79 10.69
CA ILE A 173 -3.51 -1.74 11.65
C ILE A 173 -2.67 -1.83 12.92
N GLN A 174 -2.52 -3.05 13.46
CA GLN A 174 -1.89 -3.27 14.78
C GLN A 174 -0.37 -3.25 14.72
N ASN A 175 0.24 -3.57 13.58
CA ASN A 175 1.70 -3.72 13.46
C ASN A 175 2.39 -2.56 12.74
N ARG A 176 1.67 -1.54 12.30
CA ARG A 176 2.28 -0.33 11.78
C ARG A 176 2.98 0.44 12.90
N ARG A 177 4.10 1.10 12.56
CA ARG A 177 4.77 2.01 13.50
C ARG A 177 3.80 3.12 13.96
N PRO A 178 3.82 3.55 15.22
CA PRO A 178 3.04 4.70 15.66
C PRO A 178 3.33 5.94 14.79
N ASN A 179 2.30 6.68 14.42
CA ASN A 179 2.36 7.86 13.54
C ASN A 179 2.82 7.59 12.09
N SER A 180 2.98 6.33 11.69
CA SER A 180 3.20 5.99 10.28
C SER A 180 1.91 6.09 9.47
N SER A 181 2.04 6.26 8.16
CA SER A 181 0.91 6.22 7.25
C SER A 181 0.87 4.90 6.49
N VAL A 182 -0.34 4.52 6.08
CA VAL A 182 -0.58 3.35 5.23
C VAL A 182 -1.34 3.80 3.99
N LEU A 183 -0.81 3.53 2.81
CA LEU A 183 -1.50 3.69 1.54
C LEU A 183 -1.90 2.31 1.03
N ILE A 184 -3.20 2.05 0.95
CA ILE A 184 -3.76 0.77 0.49
C ILE A 184 -4.44 1.00 -0.84
N SER A 185 -3.97 0.33 -1.91
CA SER A 185 -4.73 0.25 -3.15
C SER A 185 -5.66 -0.95 -3.09
N THR A 186 -6.91 -0.77 -3.50
CA THR A 186 -7.84 -1.88 -3.69
C THR A 186 -9.05 -1.47 -4.51
N HIS A 187 -9.73 -2.47 -5.05
CA HIS A 187 -11.07 -2.36 -5.62
C HIS A 187 -12.14 -2.96 -4.67
N LEU A 188 -11.74 -3.57 -3.52
CA LEU A 188 -12.61 -4.18 -2.51
C LEU A 188 -12.88 -3.17 -1.38
N ILE A 189 -13.61 -2.10 -1.70
CA ILE A 189 -13.76 -0.94 -0.81
C ILE A 189 -14.54 -1.27 0.45
N ALA A 190 -15.64 -2.04 0.31
CA ALA A 190 -16.49 -2.43 1.43
C ALA A 190 -15.70 -3.14 2.55
N ASP A 191 -14.64 -3.88 2.20
CA ASP A 191 -13.85 -4.62 3.17
C ASP A 191 -12.93 -3.71 4.01
N ILE A 192 -12.50 -2.55 3.45
CA ILE A 192 -11.50 -1.68 4.10
C ILE A 192 -12.05 -0.34 4.57
N GLU A 193 -13.22 0.11 4.12
CA GLU A 193 -13.72 1.47 4.36
C GLU A 193 -13.84 1.86 5.84
N GLN A 194 -13.98 0.86 6.73
CA GLN A 194 -14.11 1.08 8.17
C GLN A 194 -12.78 1.54 8.82
N VAL A 195 -11.66 1.24 8.19
CA VAL A 195 -10.33 1.53 8.72
C VAL A 195 -9.66 2.73 8.05
N LEU A 196 -10.29 3.30 7.01
CA LEU A 196 -9.74 4.42 6.26
C LEU A 196 -10.00 5.75 6.97
N ASP A 197 -8.95 6.56 7.12
CA ASP A 197 -9.03 7.97 7.49
C ASP A 197 -9.36 8.85 6.27
N GLU A 198 -8.77 8.53 5.11
CA GLU A 198 -8.91 9.28 3.87
C GLU A 198 -9.15 8.35 2.69
N ALA A 199 -9.86 8.83 1.68
CA ALA A 199 -10.08 8.14 0.42
C ALA A 199 -9.61 9.01 -0.75
N ILE A 200 -8.87 8.39 -1.66
CA ILE A 200 -8.43 8.95 -2.93
C ILE A 200 -9.12 8.15 -4.03
N PHE A 201 -9.97 8.80 -4.84
CA PHE A 201 -10.59 8.18 -6.00
C PHE A 201 -9.78 8.52 -7.25
N ILE A 202 -9.35 7.48 -7.96
CA ILE A 202 -8.58 7.63 -9.21
C ILE A 202 -9.30 6.94 -10.37
N ASN A 203 -9.40 7.61 -11.51
CA ASN A 203 -9.93 7.07 -12.75
C ASN A 203 -9.15 7.59 -13.95
N GLN A 204 -8.86 6.71 -14.91
CA GLN A 204 -8.17 7.07 -16.17
C GLN A 204 -6.95 7.98 -15.94
N GLY A 205 -6.15 7.63 -14.93
CA GLY A 205 -4.92 8.36 -14.59
C GLY A 205 -5.12 9.73 -13.94
N ARG A 206 -6.33 10.09 -13.49
CA ARG A 206 -6.64 11.37 -12.83
C ARG A 206 -7.18 11.14 -11.43
N ILE A 207 -6.79 11.97 -10.47
CA ILE A 207 -7.43 12.02 -9.16
C ILE A 207 -8.76 12.76 -9.32
N LEU A 208 -9.86 12.09 -8.98
CA LEU A 208 -11.20 12.64 -8.98
C LEU A 208 -11.57 13.27 -7.64
N LEU A 209 -11.05 12.67 -6.55
CA LEU A 209 -11.37 13.07 -5.19
C LEU A 209 -10.21 12.68 -4.27
N HIS A 210 -9.91 13.54 -3.29
CA HIS A 210 -9.07 13.19 -2.12
C HIS A 210 -9.68 13.89 -0.90
N GLU A 211 -10.26 13.11 0.02
CA GLU A 211 -10.97 13.68 1.16
C GLU A 211 -11.00 12.71 2.36
N ASN A 212 -11.22 13.25 3.54
CA ASN A 212 -11.45 12.49 4.77
C ASN A 212 -12.75 11.68 4.67
N THR A 213 -12.69 10.41 5.07
CA THR A 213 -13.85 9.48 4.95
C THR A 213 -15.05 9.88 5.80
N THR A 214 -14.82 10.52 6.98
CA THR A 214 -15.90 11.04 7.81
C THR A 214 -16.60 12.23 7.14
N VAL A 215 -15.85 13.12 6.50
CA VAL A 215 -16.40 14.25 5.74
C VAL A 215 -17.25 13.73 4.59
N LEU A 216 -16.73 12.76 3.81
CA LEU A 216 -17.48 12.15 2.70
C LEU A 216 -18.79 11.52 3.16
N ARG A 217 -18.73 10.71 4.23
CA ARG A 217 -19.95 10.06 4.79
C ARG A 217 -20.99 11.09 5.23
N ASN A 218 -20.55 12.16 5.90
CA ASN A 218 -21.46 13.22 6.37
C ASN A 218 -22.09 14.02 5.23
N GLN A 219 -21.33 14.31 4.17
CA GLN A 219 -21.81 15.08 3.02
C GLN A 219 -22.80 14.29 2.16
N HIS A 220 -22.54 12.98 1.98
CA HIS A 220 -23.34 12.16 1.07
C HIS A 220 -24.39 11.29 1.76
N GLY A 221 -24.31 11.09 3.10
CA GLY A 221 -25.19 10.17 3.83
C GLY A 221 -25.02 8.70 3.42
N LYS A 222 -23.84 8.34 2.87
CA LYS A 222 -23.54 7.04 2.27
C LYS A 222 -22.20 6.49 2.74
N SER A 223 -22.01 5.18 2.60
CA SER A 223 -20.70 4.54 2.77
C SER A 223 -19.72 4.96 1.68
N ILE A 224 -18.41 4.75 1.91
CA ILE A 224 -17.38 5.05 0.89
C ILE A 224 -17.56 4.15 -0.34
N ASP A 225 -17.95 2.89 -0.14
CA ASP A 225 -18.27 1.96 -1.23
C ASP A 225 -19.46 2.43 -2.08
N GLU A 226 -20.53 2.93 -1.45
CA GLU A 226 -21.69 3.48 -2.17
C GLU A 226 -21.33 4.76 -2.94
N ILE A 227 -20.56 5.69 -2.34
CA ILE A 227 -20.08 6.91 -3.01
C ILE A 227 -19.23 6.53 -4.21
N PHE A 228 -18.33 5.56 -4.03
CA PHE A 228 -17.48 5.06 -5.12
C PHE A 228 -18.33 4.46 -6.26
N ARG A 229 -19.30 3.60 -5.95
CA ARG A 229 -20.18 3.01 -6.96
C ARG A 229 -20.99 4.06 -7.73
N ASP A 230 -21.46 5.10 -7.06
CA ASP A 230 -22.19 6.19 -7.72
C ASP A 230 -21.28 6.98 -8.67
N GLN A 231 -20.02 7.22 -8.27
CA GLN A 231 -19.04 7.93 -9.08
C GLN A 231 -18.58 7.16 -10.32
N PHE A 232 -18.55 5.81 -10.23
CA PHE A 232 -18.03 4.92 -11.29
C PHE A 232 -19.13 4.10 -11.98
N ARG A 233 -20.42 4.44 -11.80
CA ARG A 233 -21.50 3.80 -12.56
C ARG A 233 -21.26 4.02 -14.05
N VAL A 234 -21.08 2.92 -14.76
CA VAL A 234 -21.20 2.89 -16.23
C VAL A 234 -22.70 2.70 -16.48
N TYR A 235 -23.33 3.67 -17.15
CA TYR A 235 -24.70 3.57 -17.63
C TYR A 235 -24.76 2.62 -18.82
#